data_ab970c31af20b49f0a7016912e687d12
#
_entry.id   ab970c31af20b49f0a7016912e687d12
#
_cell.length_a   1.000
_cell.length_b   1.000
_cell.length_c   1.000
_cell.angle_alpha   90.00
_cell.angle_beta   90.00
_cell.angle_gamma   90.00
#
_symmetry.space_group_name_H-M   'P 1'
#
loop_
_entity.id
_entity.type
_entity.pdbx_description
1 polymer ?
#
loop_
_entity_poly.entity_id
_entity_poly.type
_entity_poly.pdbx_seq_one_letter_code
_entity_poly.pdbx_strand_id
1 'polypeptide(L)'
;MVDSTQEILTPITNNVLNVISENADIEINDNVRDFINETAQAESGVAENPLVARNPLTNAGGKFQFIESENNNSLTTGLNRLSATKEDGSYVYFKDELPSWIKEARNHKDVTLLDNDQQTALFLANLHQQVGTNDLFKKISEGDMQAKVDMYIKHHHKGKIVDGKRVYDDKVIDYAKEIFFGLS
;
A
#
# COMPACT_ATOMS: atom_id res chain seq x y z
N MET A 1 -23.39 -18.61 9.55
CA MET A 1 -22.58 -17.40 9.68
C MET A 1 -21.32 -17.67 8.90
N VAL A 2 -21.19 -17.07 7.73
CA VAL A 2 -19.97 -17.15 6.93
C VAL A 2 -18.95 -16.26 7.65
N ASP A 3 -17.79 -16.83 7.94
CA ASP A 3 -16.70 -16.13 8.62
C ASP A 3 -16.24 -14.95 7.76
N SER A 4 -16.60 -13.73 8.15
CA SER A 4 -16.28 -12.51 7.41
C SER A 4 -14.77 -12.22 7.33
N THR A 5 -13.95 -12.93 8.09
CA THR A 5 -12.47 -12.86 8.02
C THR A 5 -11.89 -13.54 6.78
N GLN A 6 -12.62 -14.49 6.15
CA GLN A 6 -12.12 -15.17 4.96
C GLN A 6 -12.23 -14.34 3.67
N GLU A 7 -13.11 -13.35 3.58
CA GLU A 7 -13.22 -12.49 2.39
C GLU A 7 -12.09 -11.44 2.28
N ILE A 8 -11.46 -11.09 3.38
CA ILE A 8 -10.29 -10.18 3.38
C ILE A 8 -9.04 -10.87 2.81
N LEU A 9 -9.01 -12.19 2.88
CA LEU A 9 -7.91 -13.05 2.42
C LEU A 9 -8.15 -13.63 1.02
N THR A 10 -9.05 -13.06 0.24
CA THR A 10 -9.22 -13.51 -1.16
C THR A 10 -7.85 -13.44 -1.85
N PRO A 11 -7.41 -14.51 -2.51
CA PRO A 11 -6.11 -14.49 -3.19
C PRO A 11 -6.06 -13.28 -4.10
N ILE A 12 -5.03 -12.48 -3.95
CA ILE A 12 -4.73 -11.38 -4.87
C ILE A 12 -4.45 -12.06 -6.21
N THR A 13 -5.47 -12.21 -7.04
CA THR A 13 -5.44 -13.04 -8.26
C THR A 13 -5.57 -12.15 -9.46
N ASN A 14 -4.61 -11.21 -9.75
CA ASN A 14 -4.95 -10.45 -10.92
C ASN A 14 -3.82 -9.95 -11.81
N ASN A 15 -4.20 -9.83 -13.08
CA ASN A 15 -3.41 -9.27 -14.15
C ASN A 15 -2.71 -7.96 -13.75
N VAL A 16 -3.36 -7.07 -12.99
CA VAL A 16 -2.77 -5.79 -12.58
C VAL A 16 -1.56 -5.99 -11.67
N LEU A 17 -1.65 -6.87 -10.68
CA LEU A 17 -0.55 -7.12 -9.76
C LEU A 17 0.59 -7.90 -10.41
N ASN A 18 0.28 -8.84 -11.28
CA ASN A 18 1.28 -9.55 -12.05
C ASN A 18 2.01 -8.60 -12.99
N VAL A 19 1.28 -7.72 -13.68
CA VAL A 19 1.87 -6.69 -14.55
C VAL A 19 2.76 -5.73 -13.74
N ILE A 20 2.34 -5.32 -12.53
CA ILE A 20 3.15 -4.48 -11.65
C ILE A 20 4.42 -5.23 -11.22
N SER A 21 4.28 -6.48 -10.80
CA SER A 21 5.42 -7.33 -10.41
C SER A 21 6.46 -7.43 -11.53
N GLU A 22 6.00 -7.78 -12.73
CA GLU A 22 6.86 -7.97 -13.88
C GLU A 22 7.56 -6.68 -14.36
N ASN A 23 6.86 -5.54 -14.31
CA ASN A 23 7.41 -4.27 -14.84
C ASN A 23 8.20 -3.46 -13.80
N ALA A 24 7.94 -3.64 -12.53
CA ALA A 24 8.61 -2.92 -11.43
C ALA A 24 9.69 -3.74 -10.73
N ASP A 25 9.96 -4.96 -11.17
CA ASP A 25 10.92 -5.90 -10.53
C ASP A 25 10.60 -6.12 -9.03
N ILE A 26 9.31 -6.24 -8.72
CA ILE A 26 8.83 -6.55 -7.36
C ILE A 26 8.38 -8.00 -7.33
N GLU A 27 9.05 -8.84 -6.57
CA GLU A 27 8.60 -10.22 -6.34
C GLU A 27 7.39 -10.24 -5.39
N ILE A 28 6.20 -10.54 -5.91
CA ILE A 28 4.97 -10.66 -5.12
C ILE A 28 4.74 -12.14 -4.76
N ASN A 29 5.57 -12.65 -3.87
CA ASN A 29 5.42 -13.99 -3.28
C ASN A 29 4.53 -13.97 -2.01
N ASP A 30 4.40 -15.10 -1.32
CA ASP A 30 3.53 -15.23 -0.14
C ASP A 30 3.94 -14.27 0.99
N ASN A 31 5.24 -14.05 1.23
CA ASN A 31 5.72 -13.13 2.26
C ASN A 31 5.30 -11.67 1.98
N VAL A 32 5.33 -11.25 0.71
CA VAL A 32 4.88 -9.92 0.31
C VAL A 32 3.35 -9.82 0.38
N ARG A 33 2.63 -10.89 0.03
CA ARG A 33 1.16 -10.95 0.18
C ARG A 33 0.74 -10.85 1.64
N ASP A 34 1.42 -11.55 2.52
CA ASP A 34 1.17 -11.47 3.97
C ASP A 34 1.42 -10.06 4.49
N PHE A 35 2.51 -9.41 4.10
CA PHE A 35 2.77 -8.01 4.45
C PHE A 35 1.63 -7.07 4.00
N ILE A 36 1.14 -7.24 2.77
CA ILE A 36 0.04 -6.44 2.23
C ILE A 36 -1.24 -6.66 3.06
N ASN A 37 -1.56 -7.91 3.39
CA ASN A 37 -2.76 -8.27 4.13
C ASN A 37 -2.70 -7.80 5.59
N GLU A 38 -1.57 -8.02 6.28
CA GLU A 38 -1.32 -7.55 7.64
C GLU A 38 -1.44 -6.02 7.72
N THR A 39 -0.86 -5.31 6.74
CA THR A 39 -0.98 -3.84 6.65
C THR A 39 -2.44 -3.41 6.43
N ALA A 40 -3.15 -4.05 5.50
CA ALA A 40 -4.55 -3.72 5.24
C ALA A 40 -5.43 -3.95 6.47
N GLN A 41 -5.19 -5.03 7.22
CA GLN A 41 -5.88 -5.32 8.47
C GLN A 41 -5.59 -4.26 9.55
N ALA A 42 -4.33 -3.86 9.71
CA ALA A 42 -3.94 -2.84 10.66
C ALA A 42 -4.59 -1.48 10.36
N GLU A 43 -4.66 -1.09 9.08
CA GLU A 43 -5.19 0.20 8.65
C GLU A 43 -6.73 0.27 8.64
N SER A 44 -7.39 -0.77 8.16
CA SER A 44 -8.87 -0.81 8.09
C SER A 44 -9.51 -1.33 9.37
N GLY A 45 -8.74 -1.94 10.26
CA GLY A 45 -9.17 -2.37 11.59
C GLY A 45 -10.33 -3.36 11.53
N VAL A 46 -11.35 -3.07 12.36
CA VAL A 46 -12.56 -3.89 12.51
C VAL A 46 -13.67 -3.53 11.51
N ALA A 47 -13.37 -2.85 10.42
CA ALA A 47 -14.38 -2.52 9.44
C ALA A 47 -14.98 -3.80 8.84
N GLU A 48 -16.31 -3.88 8.78
CA GLU A 48 -17.04 -5.02 8.19
C GLU A 48 -16.64 -5.26 6.72
N ASN A 49 -16.41 -4.16 5.99
CA ASN A 49 -15.87 -4.21 4.63
C ASN A 49 -14.71 -3.21 4.51
N PRO A 50 -13.46 -3.68 4.56
CA PRO A 50 -12.28 -2.83 4.48
C PRO A 50 -12.18 -1.99 3.19
N LEU A 51 -12.67 -2.49 2.06
CA LEU A 51 -12.59 -1.79 0.76
C LEU A 51 -13.35 -0.47 0.76
N VAL A 52 -14.43 -0.38 1.53
CA VAL A 52 -15.28 0.82 1.64
C VAL A 52 -15.16 1.50 3.00
N ALA A 53 -14.22 1.06 3.84
CA ALA A 53 -13.98 1.68 5.15
C ALA A 53 -13.66 3.17 5.01
N ARG A 54 -14.20 3.99 5.91
CA ARG A 54 -13.97 5.43 5.96
C ARG A 54 -13.60 5.86 7.37
N ASN A 55 -12.56 6.66 7.50
CA ASN A 55 -12.23 7.35 8.74
C ASN A 55 -12.80 8.77 8.70
N PRO A 56 -13.85 9.07 9.49
CA PRO A 56 -14.54 10.37 9.44
C PRO A 56 -13.66 11.54 9.92
N LEU A 57 -12.60 11.26 10.67
CA LEU A 57 -11.72 12.29 11.21
C LEU A 57 -10.65 12.75 10.21
N THR A 58 -10.19 11.85 9.35
CA THR A 58 -9.08 12.11 8.44
C THR A 58 -9.49 12.14 6.97
N ASN A 59 -10.75 11.78 6.66
CA ASN A 59 -11.22 11.52 5.31
C ASN A 59 -10.37 10.46 4.57
N ALA A 60 -9.82 9.51 5.32
CA ALA A 60 -9.12 8.37 4.76
C ALA A 60 -10.11 7.26 4.41
N GLY A 61 -9.86 6.53 3.34
CA GLY A 61 -10.74 5.47 2.87
C GLY A 61 -10.03 4.25 2.30
N GLY A 62 -10.82 3.17 2.11
CA GLY A 62 -10.36 1.90 1.60
C GLY A 62 -9.51 1.11 2.59
N LYS A 63 -9.08 -0.07 2.18
CA LYS A 63 -8.35 -1.01 3.06
C LYS A 63 -6.98 -0.51 3.52
N PHE A 64 -6.38 0.47 2.84
CA PHE A 64 -5.10 1.09 3.21
C PHE A 64 -5.25 2.53 3.68
N GLN A 65 -6.47 2.97 3.99
CA GLN A 65 -6.78 4.30 4.50
C GLN A 65 -6.12 5.43 3.69
N PHE A 66 -6.31 5.43 2.36
CA PHE A 66 -5.85 6.52 1.50
C PHE A 66 -6.53 7.83 1.86
N ILE A 67 -5.73 8.88 2.10
CA ILE A 67 -6.23 10.22 2.42
C ILE A 67 -6.65 10.93 1.13
N GLU A 68 -7.83 11.53 1.15
CA GLU A 68 -8.47 12.21 0.01
C GLU A 68 -8.67 13.72 0.27
N SER A 69 -7.89 14.32 1.17
CA SER A 69 -7.99 15.75 1.47
C SER A 69 -7.25 16.62 0.45
N GLU A 70 -7.65 17.87 0.29
CA GLU A 70 -7.02 18.83 -0.63
C GLU A 70 -5.51 19.03 -0.35
N ASN A 71 -5.13 19.06 0.93
CA ASN A 71 -3.76 19.34 1.36
C ASN A 71 -2.88 18.09 1.53
N ASN A 72 -3.48 16.91 1.59
CA ASN A 72 -2.77 15.66 1.75
C ASN A 72 -3.59 14.56 1.04
N ASN A 73 -3.27 14.31 -0.22
CA ASN A 73 -4.02 13.38 -1.06
C ASN A 73 -3.14 12.22 -1.47
N SER A 74 -3.13 11.16 -0.66
CA SER A 74 -2.36 9.96 -0.95
C SER A 74 -2.96 9.14 -2.09
N LEU A 75 -4.27 9.24 -2.35
CA LEU A 75 -4.91 8.65 -3.52
C LEU A 75 -4.35 9.28 -4.81
N THR A 76 -4.38 10.61 -4.92
CA THR A 76 -3.83 11.31 -6.09
C THR A 76 -2.34 11.01 -6.27
N THR A 77 -1.58 10.97 -5.17
CA THR A 77 -0.15 10.62 -5.21
C THR A 77 0.05 9.20 -5.74
N GLY A 78 -0.74 8.23 -5.27
CA GLY A 78 -0.71 6.85 -5.74
C GLY A 78 -1.04 6.73 -7.22
N LEU A 79 -2.09 7.40 -7.68
CA LEU A 79 -2.49 7.44 -9.09
C LEU A 79 -1.41 8.05 -9.98
N ASN A 80 -0.74 9.11 -9.52
CA ASN A 80 0.37 9.73 -10.25
C ASN A 80 1.58 8.79 -10.34
N ARG A 81 1.93 8.14 -9.24
CA ARG A 81 3.01 7.15 -9.21
C ARG A 81 2.71 5.96 -10.10
N LEU A 82 1.48 5.45 -10.04
CA LEU A 82 1.04 4.33 -10.87
C LEU A 82 1.08 4.66 -12.37
N SER A 83 0.94 5.93 -12.72
CA SER A 83 1.03 6.44 -14.10
C SER A 83 2.41 6.98 -14.46
N ALA A 84 3.43 6.75 -13.64
CA ALA A 84 4.77 7.21 -13.91
C ALA A 84 5.34 6.59 -15.18
N THR A 85 6.13 7.36 -15.92
CA THR A 85 6.82 6.92 -17.14
C THR A 85 8.33 6.87 -16.92
N LYS A 86 8.99 5.99 -17.65
CA LYS A 86 10.45 5.92 -17.79
C LYS A 86 10.94 7.03 -18.73
N GLU A 87 12.26 7.17 -18.86
CA GLU A 87 12.89 8.16 -19.76
C GLU A 87 12.49 7.97 -21.23
N ASP A 88 12.24 6.73 -21.65
CA ASP A 88 11.80 6.40 -23.01
C ASP A 88 10.29 6.62 -23.26
N GLY A 89 9.56 7.12 -22.26
CA GLY A 89 8.12 7.39 -22.32
C GLY A 89 7.23 6.17 -22.02
N SER A 90 7.79 4.98 -21.87
CA SER A 90 7.03 3.79 -21.46
C SER A 90 6.61 3.90 -19.99
N TYR A 91 5.49 3.26 -19.61
CA TYR A 91 5.03 3.24 -18.22
C TYR A 91 5.93 2.34 -17.35
N VAL A 92 6.08 2.72 -16.07
CA VAL A 92 6.83 1.92 -15.09
C VAL A 92 6.10 0.62 -14.77
N TYR A 93 4.78 0.68 -14.62
CA TYR A 93 3.97 -0.43 -14.13
C TYR A 93 3.11 -1.10 -15.20
N PHE A 94 3.03 -0.56 -16.40
CA PHE A 94 2.19 -1.09 -17.48
C PHE A 94 3.00 -1.20 -18.76
N LYS A 95 2.74 -2.27 -19.52
CA LYS A 95 3.52 -2.57 -20.72
C LYS A 95 3.19 -1.63 -21.89
N ASP A 96 1.90 -1.45 -22.16
CA ASP A 96 1.44 -0.77 -23.36
C ASP A 96 0.68 0.51 -23.05
N GLU A 97 -0.40 0.44 -22.27
CA GLU A 97 -1.27 1.57 -21.95
C GLU A 97 -1.74 1.56 -20.50
N LEU A 98 -2.16 2.72 -20.00
CA LEU A 98 -2.77 2.83 -18.69
C LEU A 98 -4.17 2.23 -18.70
N PRO A 99 -4.51 1.35 -17.73
CA PRO A 99 -5.86 0.88 -17.54
C PRO A 99 -6.87 2.03 -17.37
N SER A 100 -8.06 1.90 -17.96
CA SER A 100 -9.11 2.94 -17.93
C SER A 100 -9.51 3.36 -16.51
N TRP A 101 -9.49 2.41 -15.57
CA TRP A 101 -9.85 2.67 -14.19
C TRP A 101 -8.98 3.73 -13.50
N ILE A 102 -7.71 3.90 -13.92
CA ILE A 102 -6.82 4.94 -13.37
C ILE A 102 -7.35 6.34 -13.74
N LYS A 103 -7.82 6.51 -14.98
CA LYS A 103 -8.44 7.75 -15.42
C LYS A 103 -9.76 8.03 -14.71
N GLU A 104 -10.58 6.99 -14.54
CA GLU A 104 -11.84 7.07 -13.82
C GLU A 104 -11.61 7.43 -12.34
N ALA A 105 -10.65 6.78 -11.68
CA ALA A 105 -10.28 7.07 -10.29
C ALA A 105 -9.82 8.53 -10.08
N ARG A 106 -9.10 9.10 -11.05
CA ARG A 106 -8.71 10.52 -11.01
C ARG A 106 -9.90 11.47 -11.06
N ASN A 107 -10.94 11.10 -11.81
CA ASN A 107 -12.15 11.92 -11.93
C ASN A 107 -13.02 11.84 -10.66
N HIS A 108 -13.18 10.65 -10.12
CA HIS A 108 -14.07 10.44 -8.97
C HIS A 108 -13.39 10.81 -7.64
N LYS A 109 -12.07 10.66 -7.52
CA LYS A 109 -11.30 10.94 -6.29
C LYS A 109 -11.84 10.22 -5.06
N ASP A 110 -12.34 9.02 -5.24
CA ASP A 110 -12.92 8.18 -4.21
C ASP A 110 -12.33 6.77 -4.28
N VAL A 111 -11.47 6.44 -3.33
CA VAL A 111 -10.78 5.14 -3.28
C VAL A 111 -11.75 3.98 -3.04
N THR A 112 -12.89 4.24 -2.40
CA THR A 112 -13.88 3.19 -2.09
C THR A 112 -14.63 2.66 -3.32
N LEU A 113 -14.48 3.32 -4.47
CA LEU A 113 -14.97 2.85 -5.76
C LEU A 113 -14.00 1.88 -6.45
N LEU A 114 -12.80 1.72 -5.90
CA LEU A 114 -11.78 0.82 -6.43
C LEU A 114 -11.91 -0.57 -5.82
N ASP A 115 -11.71 -1.59 -6.65
CA ASP A 115 -11.69 -2.96 -6.19
C ASP A 115 -10.41 -3.32 -5.38
N ASN A 116 -10.37 -4.55 -4.87
CA ASN A 116 -9.27 -5.02 -4.03
C ASN A 116 -7.89 -4.88 -4.70
N ASP A 117 -7.81 -5.20 -5.99
CA ASP A 117 -6.54 -5.21 -6.70
C ASP A 117 -6.08 -3.81 -7.08
N GLN A 118 -7.02 -2.95 -7.45
CA GLN A 118 -6.77 -1.55 -7.75
C GLN A 118 -6.26 -0.81 -6.50
N GLN A 119 -6.85 -1.04 -5.33
CA GLN A 119 -6.36 -0.49 -4.06
C GLN A 119 -4.98 -1.05 -3.71
N THR A 120 -4.73 -2.33 -3.93
CA THR A 120 -3.42 -2.95 -3.72
C THR A 120 -2.37 -2.39 -4.68
N ALA A 121 -2.73 -2.19 -5.95
CA ALA A 121 -1.84 -1.58 -6.95
C ALA A 121 -1.41 -0.16 -6.56
N LEU A 122 -2.35 0.65 -6.07
CA LEU A 122 -2.05 1.99 -5.54
C LEU A 122 -1.10 1.94 -4.35
N PHE A 123 -1.32 1.01 -3.42
CA PHE A 123 -0.49 0.81 -2.25
C PHE A 123 0.95 0.43 -2.64
N LEU A 124 1.11 -0.56 -3.52
CA LEU A 124 2.41 -1.00 -4.02
C LEU A 124 3.15 0.11 -4.76
N ALA A 125 2.48 0.86 -5.63
CA ALA A 125 3.10 1.99 -6.33
C ALA A 125 3.53 3.09 -5.36
N ASN A 126 2.75 3.34 -4.30
CA ASN A 126 3.11 4.29 -3.24
C ASN A 126 4.36 3.84 -2.47
N LEU A 127 4.49 2.56 -2.18
CA LEU A 127 5.66 2.01 -1.50
C LEU A 127 6.88 2.02 -2.42
N HIS A 128 6.78 1.46 -3.61
CA HIS A 128 7.89 1.25 -4.53
C HIS A 128 8.61 2.54 -4.92
N GLN A 129 7.89 3.64 -5.12
CA GLN A 129 8.50 4.92 -5.49
C GLN A 129 9.00 5.76 -4.30
N GLN A 130 8.98 5.22 -3.10
CA GLN A 130 9.65 5.86 -1.96
C GLN A 130 11.14 5.50 -1.96
N VAL A 131 11.99 6.48 -1.66
CA VAL A 131 13.44 6.27 -1.60
C VAL A 131 13.81 5.17 -0.61
N GLY A 132 14.59 4.18 -1.05
CA GLY A 132 15.11 3.08 -0.22
C GLY A 132 14.09 2.02 0.16
N THR A 133 13.04 1.82 -0.66
CA THR A 133 12.04 0.76 -0.41
C THR A 133 12.31 -0.51 -1.22
N ASN A 134 13.07 -0.45 -2.32
CA ASN A 134 13.35 -1.64 -3.14
C ASN A 134 14.09 -2.72 -2.34
N ASP A 135 15.10 -2.34 -1.54
CA ASP A 135 15.80 -3.27 -0.66
C ASP A 135 14.87 -3.87 0.40
N LEU A 136 13.90 -3.09 0.90
CA LEU A 136 12.92 -3.59 1.86
C LEU A 136 11.96 -4.59 1.21
N PHE A 137 11.49 -4.34 -0.02
CA PHE A 137 10.67 -5.33 -0.75
C PHE A 137 11.40 -6.65 -0.93
N LYS A 138 12.67 -6.61 -1.34
CA LYS A 138 13.49 -7.81 -1.46
C LYS A 138 13.61 -8.56 -0.14
N LYS A 139 13.93 -7.87 0.95
CA LYS A 139 14.00 -8.49 2.29
C LYS A 139 12.67 -9.06 2.77
N ILE A 140 11.55 -8.36 2.49
CA ILE A 140 10.21 -8.88 2.80
C ILE A 140 9.95 -10.16 2.00
N SER A 141 10.29 -10.21 0.72
CA SER A 141 10.13 -11.43 -0.10
C SER A 141 10.98 -12.59 0.43
N GLU A 142 12.13 -12.31 1.04
CA GLU A 142 13.01 -13.28 1.72
C GLU A 142 12.53 -13.67 3.14
N GLY A 143 11.42 -13.07 3.63
CA GLY A 143 10.82 -13.38 4.94
C GLY A 143 11.37 -12.56 6.11
N ASP A 144 12.04 -11.44 5.85
CA ASP A 144 12.55 -10.55 6.90
C ASP A 144 11.41 -9.75 7.56
N MET A 145 11.05 -10.14 8.79
CA MET A 145 9.99 -9.51 9.57
C MET A 145 10.34 -8.06 9.96
N GLN A 146 11.63 -7.75 10.22
CA GLN A 146 12.04 -6.38 10.52
C GLN A 146 11.86 -5.47 9.30
N ALA A 147 12.07 -5.99 8.10
CA ALA A 147 11.81 -5.24 6.87
C ALA A 147 10.32 -4.88 6.70
N LYS A 148 9.38 -5.74 7.15
CA LYS A 148 7.94 -5.40 7.20
C LYS A 148 7.70 -4.21 8.13
N VAL A 149 8.26 -4.23 9.34
CA VAL A 149 8.17 -3.12 10.32
C VAL A 149 8.71 -1.82 9.73
N ASP A 150 9.90 -1.87 9.15
CA ASP A 150 10.58 -0.70 8.59
C ASP A 150 9.79 -0.10 7.41
N MET A 151 9.25 -0.95 6.55
CA MET A 151 8.40 -0.54 5.41
C MET A 151 7.12 0.13 5.89
N TYR A 152 6.42 -0.46 6.85
CA TYR A 152 5.19 0.08 7.43
C TYR A 152 5.42 1.45 8.06
N ILE A 153 6.41 1.57 8.93
CA ILE A 153 6.76 2.84 9.60
C ILE A 153 7.10 3.91 8.57
N LYS A 154 7.91 3.57 7.57
CA LYS A 154 8.33 4.52 6.54
C LYS A 154 7.15 5.02 5.70
N HIS A 155 6.15 4.19 5.46
CA HIS A 155 4.98 4.54 4.67
C HIS A 155 3.97 5.38 5.46
N HIS A 156 3.62 4.96 6.66
CA HIS A 156 2.52 5.55 7.43
C HIS A 156 2.93 6.71 8.33
N HIS A 157 4.23 6.85 8.65
CA HIS A 157 4.71 7.84 9.60
C HIS A 157 5.78 8.76 9.01
N LYS A 158 5.58 10.07 9.20
CA LYS A 158 6.54 11.07 8.69
C LYS A 158 7.86 11.05 9.45
N GLY A 159 7.85 10.68 10.74
CA GLY A 159 8.99 10.81 11.65
C GLY A 159 9.47 12.26 11.82
N LYS A 160 10.48 12.46 12.64
CA LYS A 160 11.16 13.75 12.84
C LYS A 160 12.58 13.64 12.29
N ILE A 161 13.12 14.74 11.78
CA ILE A 161 14.53 14.82 11.40
C ILE A 161 15.32 15.31 12.60
N VAL A 162 16.25 14.48 13.08
CA VAL A 162 17.19 14.79 14.16
C VAL A 162 18.59 14.49 13.64
N ASP A 163 19.47 15.47 13.65
CA ASP A 163 20.84 15.37 13.14
C ASP A 163 20.93 14.78 11.71
N GLY A 164 20.00 15.20 10.83
CA GLY A 164 19.92 14.76 9.45
C GLY A 164 19.38 13.34 9.26
N LYS A 165 19.02 12.64 10.32
CA LYS A 165 18.41 11.29 10.26
C LYS A 165 16.93 11.33 10.61
N ARG A 166 16.16 10.47 9.96
CA ARG A 166 14.74 10.30 10.29
C ARG A 166 14.60 9.40 11.52
N VAL A 167 13.94 9.92 12.54
CA VAL A 167 13.67 9.23 13.81
C VAL A 167 12.16 9.11 13.99
N TYR A 168 11.72 7.98 14.47
CA TYR A 168 10.32 7.68 14.75
C TYR A 168 10.08 7.57 16.25
N ASP A 169 8.86 7.83 16.68
CA ASP A 169 8.43 7.66 18.08
C ASP A 169 8.42 6.16 18.43
N ASP A 170 8.87 5.81 19.64
CA ASP A 170 8.91 4.42 20.11
C ASP A 170 7.55 3.74 20.05
N LYS A 171 6.46 4.47 20.34
CA LYS A 171 5.09 3.96 20.23
C LYS A 171 4.71 3.53 18.82
N VAL A 172 5.24 4.23 17.81
CA VAL A 172 5.03 3.88 16.39
C VAL A 172 5.77 2.60 16.06
N ILE A 173 7.01 2.49 16.55
CA ILE A 173 7.85 1.31 16.35
C ILE A 173 7.23 0.10 17.04
N ASP A 174 6.78 0.26 18.28
CA ASP A 174 6.17 -0.82 19.07
C ASP A 174 4.85 -1.27 18.40
N TYR A 175 4.00 -0.35 17.98
CA TYR A 175 2.77 -0.69 17.25
C TYR A 175 3.05 -1.47 15.97
N ALA A 176 4.02 -1.04 15.17
CA ALA A 176 4.42 -1.77 13.97
C ALA A 176 4.95 -3.19 14.29
N LYS A 177 5.69 -3.34 15.39
CA LYS A 177 6.13 -4.66 15.86
C LYS A 177 4.96 -5.54 16.32
N GLU A 178 3.97 -4.98 17.01
CA GLU A 178 2.75 -5.72 17.38
C GLU A 178 2.05 -6.30 16.15
N ILE A 179 1.94 -5.52 15.06
CA ILE A 179 1.31 -5.97 13.82
C ILE A 179 2.05 -7.18 13.23
N PHE A 180 3.36 -7.09 13.06
CA PHE A 180 4.11 -8.08 12.27
C PHE A 180 4.76 -9.19 13.08
N PHE A 181 5.05 -8.98 14.35
CA PHE A 181 5.63 -10.02 15.24
C PHE A 181 4.59 -10.68 16.15
N GLY A 182 3.36 -10.14 16.22
CA GLY A 182 2.33 -10.66 17.13
C GLY A 182 2.70 -10.49 18.61
N LEU A 183 3.51 -9.49 18.93
CA LEU A 183 3.93 -9.20 20.30
C LEU A 183 2.87 -8.32 20.97
N SER A 184 1.87 -8.94 21.60
CA SER A 184 0.93 -8.28 22.51
C SER A 184 1.31 -8.50 23.96
#